data_5340f200157093a52c9236c9c6c242fa
#
_entry.id   5340f200157093a52c9236c9c6c242fa
#
_cell.length_a   1.000
_cell.length_b   1.000
_cell.length_c   1.000
_cell.angle_alpha   90.00
_cell.angle_beta   90.00
_cell.angle_gamma   90.00
#
_symmetry.space_group_name_H-M   'P 1'
#
loop_
_entity.id
_entity.type
_entity.pdbx_description
1 polymer ?
#
loop_
_entity_poly.entity_id
_entity_poly.type
_entity_poly.pdbx_seq_one_letter_code
_entity_poly.pdbx_strand_id
1 'polypeptide(L)'
;NNFDGFSSLFNSISQFNESFENIKVGLEATGHYSNNILNFLTSKGFNVYVINPLQTNLYRKGQSLRKTKTDKLDARFIATMLITENLKPYSNLSYHISELKSLVRHRFRLVKENSKFKTSLVRLVDIVFPELPKIVSSVAQKSCLALLYELSSAKDIAECNLTHLTHLLSDNSNKKFDIEKALQI
;
A
#
# COMPACT_ATOMS: atom_id res chain seq x y z
N ASN A 1 -14.14 6.84 16.02
CA ASN A 1 -14.46 6.92 14.58
C ASN A 1 -15.86 6.34 14.31
N ASN A 2 -16.85 6.77 15.08
CA ASN A 2 -18.25 6.40 14.97
C ASN A 2 -19.12 7.66 14.90
N PHE A 3 -20.39 7.49 14.54
CA PHE A 3 -21.33 8.58 14.39
C PHE A 3 -21.54 9.39 15.69
N ASP A 4 -21.61 8.72 16.84
CA ASP A 4 -21.81 9.37 18.13
C ASP A 4 -20.62 10.28 18.51
N GLY A 5 -19.39 9.82 18.24
CA GLY A 5 -18.18 10.61 18.47
C GLY A 5 -18.11 11.84 17.56
N PHE A 6 -18.53 11.70 16.30
CA PHE A 6 -18.61 12.84 15.36
C PHE A 6 -19.70 13.84 15.75
N SER A 7 -20.85 13.37 16.23
CA SER A 7 -21.92 14.21 16.72
C SER A 7 -21.52 14.96 17.99
N SER A 8 -20.82 14.30 18.91
CA SER A 8 -20.28 14.93 20.13
C SER A 8 -19.27 16.02 19.78
N LEU A 9 -18.34 15.74 18.84
CA LEU A 9 -17.38 16.74 18.36
C LEU A 9 -18.10 17.95 17.73
N PHE A 10 -19.08 17.69 16.87
CA PHE A 10 -19.86 18.72 16.21
C PHE A 10 -20.57 19.61 17.23
N ASN A 11 -21.25 19.01 18.22
CA ASN A 11 -21.94 19.76 19.28
C ASN A 11 -20.95 20.62 20.09
N SER A 12 -19.75 20.10 20.39
CA SER A 12 -18.71 20.85 21.10
C SER A 12 -18.22 22.07 20.31
N ILE A 13 -18.08 21.94 18.98
CA ILE A 13 -17.64 23.04 18.12
C ILE A 13 -18.78 24.06 17.95
N SER A 14 -20.01 23.60 17.82
CA SER A 14 -21.20 24.48 17.63
C SER A 14 -21.45 25.42 18.81
N GLN A 15 -20.88 25.14 19.99
CA GLN A 15 -20.98 26.03 21.16
C GLN A 15 -20.27 27.38 20.98
N PHE A 16 -19.36 27.51 20.02
CA PHE A 16 -18.63 28.74 19.78
C PHE A 16 -19.42 29.80 18.99
N ASN A 17 -20.66 29.51 18.56
CA ASN A 17 -21.56 30.42 17.85
C ASN A 17 -20.98 31.12 16.61
N GLU A 18 -19.92 30.57 16.03
CA GLU A 18 -19.27 31.07 14.84
C GLU A 18 -19.84 30.41 13.58
N SER A 19 -19.78 31.11 12.46
CA SER A 19 -20.03 30.46 11.16
C SER A 19 -18.97 29.39 10.94
N PHE A 20 -19.40 28.17 10.56
CA PHE A 20 -18.50 27.02 10.39
C PHE A 20 -17.40 27.27 9.34
N GLU A 21 -17.66 28.16 8.39
CA GLU A 21 -16.68 28.61 7.40
C GLU A 21 -15.50 29.38 8.02
N ASN A 22 -15.72 30.03 9.15
CA ASN A 22 -14.68 30.77 9.89
C ASN A 22 -13.84 29.86 10.81
N ILE A 23 -14.34 28.65 11.08
CA ILE A 23 -13.66 27.69 11.94
C ILE A 23 -12.67 26.84 11.14
N LYS A 24 -11.38 26.97 11.41
CA LYS A 24 -10.35 26.14 10.81
C LYS A 24 -10.19 24.84 11.64
N VAL A 25 -10.30 23.70 10.97
CA VAL A 25 -10.11 22.38 11.61
C VAL A 25 -8.89 21.70 10.98
N GLY A 26 -7.87 21.40 11.79
CA GLY A 26 -6.67 20.68 11.35
C GLY A 26 -6.76 19.20 11.66
N LEU A 27 -6.42 18.36 10.68
CA LEU A 27 -6.32 16.92 10.81
C LEU A 27 -4.95 16.45 10.33
N GLU A 28 -4.34 15.51 11.06
CA GLU A 28 -3.17 14.81 10.55
C GLU A 28 -3.60 13.71 9.56
N ALA A 29 -2.89 13.60 8.44
CA ALA A 29 -3.16 12.58 7.41
C ALA A 29 -2.72 11.19 7.89
N THR A 30 -3.53 10.53 8.72
CA THR A 30 -3.27 9.20 9.31
C THR A 30 -3.86 8.06 8.47
N GLY A 31 -3.68 8.09 7.16
CA GLY A 31 -4.16 7.06 6.25
C GLY A 31 -5.70 7.03 6.13
N HIS A 32 -6.30 5.83 6.19
CA HIS A 32 -7.75 5.68 6.04
C HIS A 32 -8.56 6.15 7.26
N TYR A 33 -7.93 6.25 8.45
CA TYR A 33 -8.61 6.63 9.68
C TYR A 33 -9.13 8.07 9.67
N SER A 34 -8.46 8.97 8.94
CA SER A 34 -8.86 10.38 8.85
C SER A 34 -9.97 10.63 7.82
N ASN A 35 -10.26 9.69 6.90
CA ASN A 35 -11.20 9.93 5.81
C ASN A 35 -12.64 10.17 6.29
N ASN A 36 -13.13 9.38 7.26
CA ASN A 36 -14.50 9.48 7.73
C ASN A 36 -14.75 10.81 8.45
N ILE A 37 -13.85 11.22 9.33
CA ILE A 37 -13.97 12.52 10.01
C ILE A 37 -13.79 13.68 9.06
N LEU A 38 -12.90 13.57 8.06
CA LEU A 38 -12.71 14.57 7.03
C LEU A 38 -13.98 14.78 6.23
N ASN A 39 -14.61 13.71 5.73
CA ASN A 39 -15.86 13.78 4.97
C ASN A 39 -17.00 14.35 5.82
N PHE A 40 -17.09 13.95 7.08
CA PHE A 40 -18.10 14.49 8.01
C PHE A 40 -17.93 16.01 8.21
N LEU A 41 -16.74 16.48 8.54
CA LEU A 41 -16.48 17.90 8.78
C LEU A 41 -16.70 18.74 7.50
N THR A 42 -16.25 18.23 6.36
CA THR A 42 -16.45 18.91 5.08
C THR A 42 -17.92 18.99 4.71
N SER A 43 -18.71 17.93 4.95
CA SER A 43 -20.17 17.93 4.71
C SER A 43 -20.91 18.91 5.62
N LYS A 44 -20.34 19.29 6.77
CA LYS A 44 -20.88 20.30 7.68
C LYS A 44 -20.40 21.72 7.38
N GLY A 45 -19.61 21.93 6.32
CA GLY A 45 -19.16 23.26 5.89
C GLY A 45 -17.93 23.81 6.59
N PHE A 46 -17.19 22.97 7.34
CA PHE A 46 -15.95 23.41 7.97
C PHE A 46 -14.81 23.58 6.96
N ASN A 47 -13.94 24.58 7.21
CA ASN A 47 -12.66 24.70 6.55
C ASN A 47 -11.65 23.72 7.14
N VAL A 48 -11.52 22.55 6.51
CA VAL A 48 -10.64 21.47 6.99
C VAL A 48 -9.27 21.52 6.32
N TYR A 49 -8.22 21.37 7.11
CA TYR A 49 -6.83 21.35 6.67
C TYR A 49 -6.23 19.98 6.99
N VAL A 50 -5.78 19.26 5.96
CA VAL A 50 -5.15 17.95 6.10
C VAL A 50 -3.64 18.12 6.04
N ILE A 51 -2.96 17.89 7.16
CA ILE A 51 -1.55 18.16 7.34
C ILE A 51 -0.76 16.85 7.25
N ASN A 52 0.37 16.90 6.54
CA ASN A 52 1.25 15.74 6.43
C ASN A 52 1.93 15.46 7.79
N PRO A 53 1.94 14.20 8.29
CA PRO A 53 2.63 13.80 9.52
C PRO A 53 4.11 14.24 9.59
N LEU A 54 4.79 14.32 8.45
CA LEU A 54 6.15 14.85 8.41
C LEU A 54 6.22 16.34 8.74
N GLN A 55 5.25 17.14 8.29
CA GLN A 55 5.18 18.57 8.59
C GLN A 55 4.89 18.80 10.07
N THR A 56 3.91 18.09 10.65
CA THR A 56 3.60 18.18 12.09
C THR A 56 4.81 17.79 12.93
N ASN A 57 5.54 16.75 12.54
CA ASN A 57 6.74 16.30 13.25
C ASN A 57 7.90 17.31 13.15
N LEU A 58 8.14 17.90 11.97
CA LEU A 58 9.16 18.93 11.79
C LEU A 58 8.81 20.21 12.56
N TYR A 59 7.55 20.66 12.50
CA TYR A 59 7.08 21.81 13.23
C TYR A 59 7.26 21.62 14.75
N ARG A 60 6.86 20.45 15.28
CA ARG A 60 7.06 20.09 16.69
C ARG A 60 8.53 20.14 17.11
N LYS A 61 9.43 19.56 16.29
CA LYS A 61 10.88 19.59 16.56
C LYS A 61 11.45 21.00 16.57
N GLY A 62 10.92 21.90 15.74
CA GLY A 62 11.30 23.31 15.73
C GLY A 62 10.82 24.08 16.94
N GLN A 63 9.68 23.68 17.54
CA GLN A 63 9.08 24.37 18.68
C GLN A 63 9.56 23.85 20.04
N SER A 64 10.03 22.61 20.12
CA SER A 64 10.43 22.00 21.38
C SER A 64 11.49 20.92 21.20
N LEU A 65 12.53 20.99 22.02
CA LEU A 65 13.56 19.95 22.13
C LEU A 65 13.08 18.73 22.94
N ARG A 66 11.92 18.82 23.60
CA ARG A 66 11.37 17.71 24.39
C ARG A 66 10.82 16.61 23.48
N LYS A 67 11.17 15.36 23.77
CA LYS A 67 10.71 14.18 23.04
C LYS A 67 9.31 13.68 23.44
N THR A 68 8.64 14.36 24.38
CA THR A 68 7.31 13.95 24.89
C THR A 68 6.28 14.07 23.76
N LYS A 69 5.60 12.98 23.46
CA LYS A 69 4.51 12.92 22.49
C LYS A 69 3.22 12.56 23.22
N THR A 70 2.22 13.44 23.15
CA THR A 70 0.86 13.18 23.64
C THR A 70 -0.12 13.76 22.62
N ASP A 71 -1.28 13.15 22.47
CA ASP A 71 -2.32 13.61 21.52
C ASP A 71 -2.74 15.07 21.80
N LYS A 72 -2.76 15.47 23.07
CA LYS A 72 -3.07 16.85 23.47
C LYS A 72 -2.01 17.85 22.98
N LEU A 73 -0.73 17.50 23.02
CA LEU A 73 0.35 18.34 22.50
C LEU A 73 0.33 18.38 20.97
N ASP A 74 0.10 17.25 20.33
CA ASP A 74 0.02 17.17 18.88
C ASP A 74 -1.17 18.01 18.36
N ALA A 75 -2.34 17.94 19.00
CA ALA A 75 -3.49 18.78 18.67
C ALA A 75 -3.18 20.29 18.84
N ARG A 76 -2.46 20.67 19.90
CA ARG A 76 -2.03 22.06 20.13
C ARG A 76 -1.07 22.53 19.05
N PHE A 77 -0.09 21.71 18.63
CA PHE A 77 0.82 22.07 17.54
C PHE A 77 0.08 22.23 16.21
N ILE A 78 -0.89 21.34 15.90
CA ILE A 78 -1.73 21.48 14.73
C ILE A 78 -2.52 22.81 14.78
N ALA A 79 -3.13 23.14 15.91
CA ALA A 79 -3.87 24.39 16.07
C ALA A 79 -2.94 25.62 15.87
N THR A 80 -1.72 25.59 16.40
CA THR A 80 -0.75 26.66 16.21
C THR A 80 -0.35 26.78 14.73
N MET A 81 -0.10 25.65 14.04
CA MET A 81 0.22 25.65 12.61
C MET A 81 -0.91 26.27 11.76
N LEU A 82 -2.19 26.03 12.12
CA LEU A 82 -3.33 26.66 11.42
C LEU A 82 -3.37 28.19 11.53
N ILE A 83 -2.74 28.74 12.56
CA ILE A 83 -2.65 30.19 12.80
C ILE A 83 -1.40 30.77 12.15
N THR A 84 -0.25 30.11 12.28
CA THR A 84 1.06 30.66 11.91
C THR A 84 1.47 30.34 10.48
N GLU A 85 0.99 29.23 9.91
CA GLU A 85 1.39 28.77 8.57
C GLU A 85 0.32 29.09 7.53
N ASN A 86 0.77 29.38 6.31
CA ASN A 86 -0.12 29.59 5.18
C ASN A 86 -0.52 28.24 4.56
N LEU A 87 -1.39 27.50 5.25
CA LEU A 87 -1.88 26.21 4.79
C LEU A 87 -3.04 26.39 3.82
N LYS A 88 -3.16 25.46 2.87
CA LYS A 88 -4.30 25.42 1.95
C LYS A 88 -5.40 24.52 2.53
N PRO A 89 -6.66 24.98 2.52
CA PRO A 89 -7.76 24.12 2.94
C PRO A 89 -7.88 22.90 2.02
N TYR A 90 -8.38 21.82 2.58
CA TYR A 90 -8.66 20.62 1.82
C TYR A 90 -9.79 20.89 0.83
N SER A 91 -9.51 20.64 -0.44
CA SER A 91 -10.54 20.63 -1.47
C SER A 91 -11.04 19.21 -1.68
N ASN A 92 -12.34 19.00 -1.67
CA ASN A 92 -12.91 17.70 -2.00
C ASN A 92 -12.47 17.28 -3.41
N LEU A 93 -11.65 16.23 -3.46
CA LEU A 93 -11.40 15.54 -4.72
C LEU A 93 -12.73 14.91 -5.18
N SER A 94 -13.01 15.01 -6.47
CA SER A 94 -14.13 14.26 -7.07
C SER A 94 -14.05 12.78 -6.60
N TYR A 95 -15.22 12.20 -6.30
CA TYR A 95 -15.35 10.79 -5.90
C TYR A 95 -14.53 9.86 -6.79
N HIS A 96 -14.62 10.02 -8.11
CA HIS A 96 -13.88 9.23 -9.09
C HIS A 96 -12.34 9.36 -8.96
N ILE A 97 -11.83 10.55 -8.65
CA ILE A 97 -10.39 10.76 -8.44
C ILE A 97 -9.94 10.05 -7.15
N SER A 98 -10.75 10.09 -6.10
CA SER A 98 -10.46 9.40 -4.85
C SER A 98 -10.43 7.88 -5.03
N GLU A 99 -11.41 7.32 -5.75
CA GLU A 99 -11.44 5.89 -6.10
C GLU A 99 -10.22 5.49 -6.96
N LEU A 100 -9.95 6.23 -8.03
CA LEU A 100 -8.80 5.96 -8.89
C LEU A 100 -7.49 5.96 -8.08
N LYS A 101 -7.31 6.92 -7.19
CA LYS A 101 -6.14 7.00 -6.30
C LYS A 101 -6.03 5.77 -5.39
N SER A 102 -7.15 5.28 -4.87
CA SER A 102 -7.20 4.07 -4.06
C SER A 102 -6.81 2.82 -4.86
N LEU A 103 -7.36 2.65 -6.06
CA LEU A 103 -7.06 1.54 -6.98
C LEU A 103 -5.59 1.55 -7.41
N VAL A 104 -5.04 2.71 -7.77
CA VAL A 104 -3.62 2.85 -8.14
C VAL A 104 -2.71 2.45 -6.97
N ARG A 105 -3.01 2.89 -5.75
CA ARG A 105 -2.26 2.50 -4.55
C ARG A 105 -2.37 1.01 -4.27
N HIS A 106 -3.55 0.42 -4.45
CA HIS A 106 -3.76 -1.01 -4.29
C HIS A 106 -2.95 -1.81 -5.32
N ARG A 107 -3.02 -1.43 -6.61
CA ARG A 107 -2.19 -2.02 -7.66
C ARG A 107 -0.70 -1.96 -7.32
N PHE A 108 -0.22 -0.81 -6.85
CA PHE A 108 1.19 -0.65 -6.48
C PHE A 108 1.60 -1.62 -5.35
N ARG A 109 0.76 -1.81 -4.34
CA ARG A 109 1.00 -2.79 -3.27
C ARG A 109 1.07 -4.21 -3.80
N LEU A 110 0.11 -4.61 -4.64
CA LEU A 110 0.10 -5.95 -5.26
C LEU A 110 1.35 -6.21 -6.10
N VAL A 111 1.79 -5.24 -6.90
CA VAL A 111 3.02 -5.36 -7.69
C VAL A 111 4.24 -5.53 -6.79
N LYS A 112 4.32 -4.77 -5.69
CA LYS A 112 5.41 -4.87 -4.72
C LYS A 112 5.42 -6.22 -4.00
N GLU A 113 4.26 -6.74 -3.61
CA GLU A 113 4.12 -8.06 -2.99
C GLU A 113 4.49 -9.18 -3.97
N ASN A 114 4.01 -9.11 -5.21
CA ASN A 114 4.40 -10.07 -6.26
C ASN A 114 5.93 -10.11 -6.45
N SER A 115 6.60 -8.95 -6.46
CA SER A 115 8.06 -8.90 -6.55
C SER A 115 8.76 -9.59 -5.37
N LYS A 116 8.23 -9.43 -4.15
CA LYS A 116 8.75 -10.13 -2.97
C LYS A 116 8.58 -11.65 -3.09
N PHE A 117 7.41 -12.11 -3.53
CA PHE A 117 7.16 -13.54 -3.75
C PHE A 117 8.09 -14.13 -4.81
N LYS A 118 8.31 -13.44 -5.92
CA LYS A 118 9.27 -13.86 -6.94
C LYS A 118 10.68 -13.99 -6.39
N THR A 119 11.12 -13.02 -5.58
CA THR A 119 12.45 -13.09 -4.93
C THR A 119 12.54 -14.27 -3.96
N SER A 120 11.49 -14.53 -3.18
CA SER A 120 11.46 -15.69 -2.28
C SER A 120 11.48 -17.01 -3.04
N LEU A 121 10.75 -17.11 -4.15
CA LEU A 121 10.76 -18.30 -5.01
C LEU A 121 12.16 -18.57 -5.56
N VAL A 122 12.84 -17.55 -6.11
CA VAL A 122 14.20 -17.71 -6.62
C VAL A 122 15.14 -18.25 -5.53
N ARG A 123 15.08 -17.68 -4.32
CA ARG A 123 15.90 -18.15 -3.20
C ARG A 123 15.63 -19.62 -2.83
N LEU A 124 14.38 -20.06 -2.85
CA LEU A 124 14.03 -21.46 -2.58
C LEU A 124 14.55 -22.37 -3.68
N VAL A 125 14.39 -21.97 -4.94
CA VAL A 125 14.89 -22.77 -6.07
C VAL A 125 16.42 -22.84 -6.06
N ASP A 126 17.12 -21.77 -5.73
CA ASP A 126 18.59 -21.78 -5.58
C ASP A 126 19.08 -22.81 -4.53
N ILE A 127 18.25 -23.13 -3.53
CA ILE A 127 18.56 -24.12 -2.51
C ILE A 127 18.24 -25.54 -2.97
N VAL A 128 17.06 -25.76 -3.58
CA VAL A 128 16.55 -27.11 -3.87
C VAL A 128 16.87 -27.58 -5.28
N PHE A 129 17.10 -26.65 -6.21
CA PHE A 129 17.40 -26.95 -7.60
C PHE A 129 18.25 -25.82 -8.24
N PRO A 130 19.55 -25.68 -7.86
CA PRO A 130 20.42 -24.57 -8.25
C PRO A 130 20.77 -24.54 -9.75
N GLU A 131 20.51 -25.63 -10.51
CA GLU A 131 20.74 -25.70 -11.94
C GLU A 131 19.63 -25.01 -12.73
N LEU A 132 18.38 -25.05 -12.26
CA LEU A 132 17.21 -24.54 -12.99
C LEU A 132 17.35 -23.06 -13.40
N PRO A 133 17.83 -22.14 -12.57
CA PRO A 133 18.01 -20.74 -12.97
C PRO A 133 19.02 -20.52 -14.10
N LYS A 134 19.93 -21.48 -14.34
CA LYS A 134 20.92 -21.41 -15.42
C LYS A 134 20.31 -21.81 -16.78
N ILE A 135 19.28 -22.64 -16.72
CA ILE A 135 18.63 -23.22 -17.93
C ILE A 135 17.48 -22.32 -18.42
N VAL A 136 16.77 -21.67 -17.50
CA VAL A 136 15.56 -20.88 -17.80
C VAL A 136 15.81 -19.40 -17.64
N SER A 137 15.12 -18.58 -18.44
CA SER A 137 15.25 -17.11 -18.37
C SER A 137 14.68 -16.51 -17.07
N SER A 138 13.72 -17.17 -16.45
CA SER A 138 13.14 -16.77 -15.17
C SER A 138 12.44 -17.96 -14.51
N VAL A 139 12.78 -18.22 -13.24
CA VAL A 139 12.10 -19.23 -12.41
C VAL A 139 10.63 -18.90 -12.19
N ALA A 140 10.28 -17.62 -12.19
CA ALA A 140 8.91 -17.16 -11.98
C ALA A 140 8.06 -17.11 -13.25
N GLN A 141 8.52 -17.66 -14.37
CA GLN A 141 7.72 -17.81 -15.59
C GLN A 141 6.70 -18.96 -15.44
N LYS A 142 5.60 -18.87 -16.19
CA LYS A 142 4.46 -19.79 -16.06
C LYS A 142 4.86 -21.26 -16.19
N SER A 143 5.72 -21.61 -17.16
CA SER A 143 6.19 -22.97 -17.37
C SER A 143 7.02 -23.51 -16.21
N CYS A 144 7.90 -22.71 -15.62
CA CYS A 144 8.66 -23.12 -14.43
C CYS A 144 7.78 -23.26 -13.19
N LEU A 145 6.78 -22.39 -13.03
CA LEU A 145 5.82 -22.51 -11.93
C LEU A 145 4.99 -23.80 -12.06
N ALA A 146 4.55 -24.15 -13.27
CA ALA A 146 3.83 -25.39 -13.54
C ALA A 146 4.73 -26.61 -13.26
N LEU A 147 5.99 -26.56 -13.73
CA LEU A 147 6.97 -27.60 -13.46
C LEU A 147 7.17 -27.84 -11.97
N LEU A 148 7.45 -26.79 -11.20
CA LEU A 148 7.72 -26.88 -9.75
C LEU A 148 6.47 -27.26 -8.95
N TYR A 149 5.27 -26.95 -9.47
CA TYR A 149 4.02 -27.34 -8.84
C TYR A 149 3.76 -28.83 -8.97
N GLU A 150 4.05 -29.41 -10.12
CA GLU A 150 3.80 -30.82 -10.42
C GLU A 150 4.97 -31.71 -9.99
N LEU A 151 6.20 -31.27 -10.24
CA LEU A 151 7.44 -31.98 -9.94
C LEU A 151 8.27 -31.14 -8.95
N SER A 152 8.10 -31.41 -7.65
CA SER A 152 8.57 -30.52 -6.60
C SER A 152 10.08 -30.62 -6.31
N SER A 153 10.77 -31.64 -6.83
CA SER A 153 12.21 -31.83 -6.62
C SER A 153 12.95 -32.11 -7.94
N ALA A 154 14.26 -31.82 -7.95
CA ALA A 154 15.14 -32.17 -9.06
C ALA A 154 15.11 -33.68 -9.37
N LYS A 155 14.96 -34.51 -8.33
CA LYS A 155 14.85 -35.97 -8.48
C LYS A 155 13.55 -36.34 -9.22
N ASP A 156 12.41 -35.77 -8.84
CA ASP A 156 11.12 -36.05 -9.51
C ASP A 156 11.16 -35.64 -10.98
N ILE A 157 11.86 -34.57 -11.29
CA ILE A 157 12.05 -34.09 -12.67
C ILE A 157 12.94 -35.08 -13.46
N ALA A 158 14.04 -35.51 -12.87
CA ALA A 158 14.97 -36.46 -13.53
C ALA A 158 14.33 -37.84 -13.77
N GLU A 159 13.43 -38.29 -12.89
CA GLU A 159 12.72 -39.56 -13.02
C GLU A 159 11.44 -39.44 -13.88
N CYS A 160 11.05 -38.21 -14.27
CA CYS A 160 9.85 -37.97 -15.03
C CYS A 160 9.98 -38.46 -16.50
N ASN A 161 8.86 -38.92 -17.05
CA ASN A 161 8.81 -39.29 -18.48
C ASN A 161 9.03 -38.06 -19.34
N LEU A 162 10.01 -38.12 -20.28
CA LEU A 162 10.38 -37.00 -21.14
C LEU A 162 9.22 -36.44 -21.94
N THR A 163 8.32 -37.30 -22.42
CA THR A 163 7.14 -36.88 -23.20
C THR A 163 6.21 -36.05 -22.31
N HIS A 164 5.95 -36.48 -21.06
CA HIS A 164 5.15 -35.75 -20.11
C HIS A 164 5.79 -34.40 -19.74
N LEU A 165 7.10 -34.38 -19.46
CA LEU A 165 7.85 -33.16 -19.16
C LEU A 165 7.79 -32.15 -20.34
N THR A 166 7.94 -32.64 -21.57
CA THR A 166 7.84 -31.82 -22.78
C THR A 166 6.45 -31.21 -22.92
N HIS A 167 5.38 -31.98 -22.73
CA HIS A 167 4.01 -31.47 -22.78
C HIS A 167 3.76 -30.44 -21.69
N LEU A 168 4.15 -30.71 -20.45
CA LEU A 168 3.99 -29.80 -19.33
C LEU A 168 4.65 -28.42 -19.60
N LEU A 169 5.87 -28.44 -20.10
CA LEU A 169 6.62 -27.23 -20.43
C LEU A 169 6.05 -26.50 -21.65
N SER A 170 5.72 -27.22 -22.72
CA SER A 170 5.18 -26.67 -23.96
C SER A 170 3.84 -25.96 -23.75
N ASP A 171 2.89 -26.62 -23.06
CA ASP A 171 1.54 -26.09 -22.80
C ASP A 171 1.57 -24.83 -21.94
N ASN A 172 2.54 -24.74 -21.04
CA ASN A 172 2.69 -23.60 -20.14
C ASN A 172 3.66 -22.51 -20.65
N SER A 173 4.32 -22.72 -21.81
CA SER A 173 5.25 -21.76 -22.44
C SER A 173 4.73 -21.14 -23.73
N ASN A 174 3.47 -21.35 -24.09
CA ASN A 174 2.93 -21.04 -25.43
C ASN A 174 3.78 -21.69 -26.56
N LYS A 175 4.15 -22.94 -26.37
CA LYS A 175 4.98 -23.76 -27.31
C LYS A 175 6.39 -23.20 -27.55
N LYS A 176 6.92 -22.38 -26.61
CA LYS A 176 8.31 -21.88 -26.69
C LYS A 176 9.33 -22.89 -26.20
N PHE A 177 8.91 -23.82 -25.36
CA PHE A 177 9.76 -24.90 -24.85
C PHE A 177 9.42 -26.18 -25.59
N ASP A 178 10.42 -26.78 -26.14
CA ASP A 178 10.40 -28.02 -26.92
C ASP A 178 11.12 -29.15 -26.17
N ILE A 179 11.28 -30.26 -26.84
CA ILE A 179 11.96 -31.44 -26.31
C ILE A 179 13.42 -31.17 -25.98
N GLU A 180 14.12 -30.32 -26.73
CA GLU A 180 15.52 -29.97 -26.47
C GLU A 180 15.63 -29.22 -25.12
N LYS A 181 14.68 -28.35 -24.84
CA LYS A 181 14.64 -27.64 -23.56
C LYS A 181 14.27 -28.55 -22.39
N ALA A 182 13.40 -29.53 -22.62
CA ALA A 182 13.05 -30.53 -21.61
C ALA A 182 14.24 -31.42 -21.26
N LEU A 183 15.10 -31.76 -22.25
CA LEU A 183 16.31 -32.52 -22.01
C LEU A 183 17.42 -31.76 -21.25
N GLN A 184 17.38 -30.42 -21.26
CA GLN A 184 18.32 -29.59 -20.52
C GLN A 184 17.95 -29.42 -19.03
N ILE A 185 16.66 -29.60 -18.72
CA ILE A 185 16.12 -29.49 -17.36
C ILE A 185 16.26 -30.83 -16.64
#